data_d6383a519769cede0b7d3bf6d7bbe23c
#
_entry.id   d6383a519769cede0b7d3bf6d7bbe23c
#
_cell.length_a   1.000
_cell.length_b   1.000
_cell.length_c   1.000
_cell.angle_alpha   90.00
_cell.angle_beta   90.00
_cell.angle_gamma   90.00
#
_symmetry.space_group_name_H-M   'P 1'
#
loop_
_entity.id
_entity.type
_entity.pdbx_description
1 polymer ?
#
loop_
_entity_poly.entity_id
_entity_poly.type
_entity_poly.pdbx_seq_one_letter_code
_entity_poly.pdbx_strand_id
1 'polypeptide(L)'
;MKSRSLALIVAVSWVWPWVAYGRDDGGPQYKAPPEIVAALPKICWWLYMDNVPNTSEFNIKDCGAYSNHYCPGIVHMMQAERAKSTAARLDRLRMAKVDMEYTLHWTENIPECSIRQSAKMNLERIKFQVDMIKWNVQKR
;
A
#
# COMPACT_ATOMS: atom_id res chain seq x y z
N MET A 1 20.46 27.72 -58.82
CA MET A 1 20.06 28.22 -57.49
C MET A 1 19.31 27.11 -56.75
N LYS A 2 19.95 26.46 -55.75
CA LYS A 2 19.34 25.37 -54.94
C LYS A 2 18.96 25.94 -53.59
N SER A 3 17.64 26.08 -53.37
CA SER A 3 17.05 26.47 -52.07
C SER A 3 17.16 25.32 -51.08
N ARG A 4 17.85 25.53 -49.94
CA ARG A 4 17.92 24.60 -48.83
C ARG A 4 16.86 25.05 -47.79
N SER A 5 15.77 24.28 -47.71
CA SER A 5 14.79 24.45 -46.62
C SER A 5 15.37 23.86 -45.32
N LEU A 6 15.59 24.71 -44.34
CA LEU A 6 15.91 24.33 -42.96
C LEU A 6 14.60 23.94 -42.24
N ALA A 7 14.45 22.67 -41.92
CA ALA A 7 13.37 22.19 -41.06
C ALA A 7 13.76 22.47 -39.59
N LEU A 8 13.03 23.37 -38.92
CA LEU A 8 13.14 23.65 -37.50
C LEU A 8 12.40 22.52 -36.76
N ILE A 9 13.17 21.64 -36.12
CA ILE A 9 12.63 20.65 -35.18
C ILE A 9 12.40 21.33 -33.83
N VAL A 10 11.15 21.64 -33.52
CA VAL A 10 10.73 22.10 -32.20
C VAL A 10 10.62 20.87 -31.30
N ALA A 11 11.62 20.67 -30.44
CA ALA A 11 11.57 19.67 -29.38
C ALA A 11 10.60 20.13 -28.28
N VAL A 12 9.40 19.62 -28.27
CA VAL A 12 8.44 19.81 -27.18
C VAL A 12 8.87 18.92 -26.02
N SER A 13 9.58 19.53 -25.05
CA SER A 13 9.92 18.88 -23.79
C SER A 13 8.65 18.71 -22.98
N TRP A 14 8.13 17.48 -22.91
CA TRP A 14 7.07 17.10 -21.98
C TRP A 14 7.65 17.09 -20.57
N VAL A 15 7.58 18.21 -19.89
CA VAL A 15 7.81 18.27 -18.44
C VAL A 15 6.58 17.65 -17.78
N TRP A 16 6.66 16.40 -17.37
CA TRP A 16 5.66 15.80 -16.51
C TRP A 16 5.78 16.47 -15.16
N PRO A 17 4.73 17.16 -14.67
CA PRO A 17 4.75 17.65 -13.31
C PRO A 17 4.77 16.41 -12.40
N TRP A 18 5.82 16.24 -11.65
CA TRP A 18 5.85 15.37 -10.49
C TRP A 18 4.84 15.97 -9.50
N VAL A 19 3.61 15.49 -9.56
CA VAL A 19 2.62 15.79 -8.54
C VAL A 19 3.13 15.11 -7.28
N ALA A 20 3.80 15.87 -6.44
CA ALA A 20 4.05 15.48 -5.07
C ALA A 20 2.65 15.28 -4.46
N TYR A 21 2.27 14.02 -4.20
CA TYR A 21 1.11 13.68 -3.40
C TYR A 21 1.38 14.10 -1.96
N GLY A 22 1.40 15.40 -1.74
CA GLY A 22 1.34 16.01 -0.43
C GLY A 22 -0.12 16.10 -0.02
N ARG A 23 -0.44 15.64 1.16
CA ARG A 23 -1.74 15.83 1.79
C ARG A 23 -1.88 17.30 2.20
N ASP A 24 -2.33 18.15 1.26
CA ASP A 24 -2.45 19.59 1.49
C ASP A 24 -3.80 20.02 2.10
N ASP A 25 -4.79 19.09 2.15
CA ASP A 25 -6.19 19.38 2.54
C ASP A 25 -6.63 18.76 3.89
N GLY A 26 -5.73 18.09 4.62
CA GLY A 26 -6.02 17.47 5.92
C GLY A 26 -6.96 16.25 5.88
N GLY A 27 -7.42 15.84 4.70
CA GLY A 27 -8.26 14.65 4.53
C GLY A 27 -7.49 13.31 4.55
N PRO A 28 -8.16 12.15 4.72
CA PRO A 28 -7.51 10.85 4.74
C PRO A 28 -6.91 10.51 3.37
N GLN A 29 -5.70 9.95 3.36
CA GLN A 29 -5.01 9.55 2.14
C GLN A 29 -5.69 8.34 1.47
N TYR A 30 -6.25 7.44 2.26
CA TYR A 30 -6.90 6.21 1.80
C TYR A 30 -8.32 6.10 2.33
N LYS A 31 -9.13 5.28 1.66
CA LYS A 31 -10.52 4.98 2.07
C LYS A 31 -10.67 3.50 2.36
N ALA A 32 -11.36 3.19 3.46
CA ALA A 32 -11.79 1.84 3.80
C ALA A 32 -13.16 1.91 4.51
N PRO A 33 -13.93 0.80 4.56
CA PRO A 33 -15.17 0.74 5.32
C PRO A 33 -14.96 1.13 6.79
N PRO A 34 -15.87 1.90 7.41
CA PRO A 34 -15.69 2.41 8.78
C PRO A 34 -15.38 1.32 9.81
N GLU A 35 -15.99 0.15 9.68
CA GLU A 35 -15.78 -1.00 10.57
C GLU A 35 -14.39 -1.63 10.40
N ILE A 36 -13.74 -1.44 9.25
CA ILE A 36 -12.34 -1.82 9.04
C ILE A 36 -11.44 -0.76 9.66
N VAL A 37 -11.72 0.52 9.40
CA VAL A 37 -10.92 1.63 9.95
C VAL A 37 -10.89 1.59 11.47
N ALA A 38 -12.05 1.34 12.12
CA ALA A 38 -12.15 1.22 13.58
C ALA A 38 -11.31 0.07 14.17
N ALA A 39 -11.06 -0.98 13.39
CA ALA A 39 -10.29 -2.14 13.81
C ALA A 39 -8.81 -2.09 13.39
N LEU A 40 -8.38 -1.04 12.67
CA LEU A 40 -6.98 -0.86 12.30
C LEU A 40 -6.10 -0.57 13.52
N PRO A 41 -4.83 -1.00 13.50
CA PRO A 41 -3.84 -0.51 14.45
C PRO A 41 -3.80 1.03 14.44
N LYS A 42 -3.71 1.66 15.61
CA LYS A 42 -3.69 3.13 15.74
C LYS A 42 -2.65 3.80 14.85
N ILE A 43 -1.50 3.18 14.66
CA ILE A 43 -0.41 3.65 13.79
C ILE A 43 -0.84 3.85 12.31
N CYS A 44 -1.99 3.29 11.91
CA CYS A 44 -2.56 3.45 10.59
C CYS A 44 -3.63 4.56 10.50
N TRP A 45 -4.11 5.09 11.62
CA TRP A 45 -5.28 5.97 11.63
C TRP A 45 -5.05 7.26 10.86
N TRP A 46 -3.84 7.83 10.90
CA TRP A 46 -3.54 9.06 10.16
C TRP A 46 -3.77 8.94 8.64
N LEU A 47 -3.67 7.73 8.09
CA LEU A 47 -3.89 7.47 6.67
C LEU A 47 -5.38 7.32 6.29
N TYR A 48 -6.25 7.00 7.26
CA TYR A 48 -7.66 6.62 7.02
C TYR A 48 -8.69 7.48 7.74
N MET A 49 -8.29 8.33 8.67
CA MET A 49 -9.21 9.15 9.47
C MET A 49 -8.88 10.62 9.35
N ASP A 50 -9.93 11.45 9.38
CA ASP A 50 -9.77 12.91 9.48
C ASP A 50 -9.37 13.33 10.90
N ASN A 51 -8.72 14.49 10.99
CA ASN A 51 -8.38 15.14 12.27
C ASN A 51 -7.52 14.32 13.23
N VAL A 52 -6.84 13.29 12.74
CA VAL A 52 -5.88 12.52 13.54
C VAL A 52 -4.52 13.21 13.53
N PRO A 53 -3.89 13.44 14.70
CA PRO A 53 -2.58 14.07 14.77
C PRO A 53 -1.52 13.25 14.03
N ASN A 54 -0.64 13.94 13.28
CA ASN A 54 0.49 13.30 12.61
C ASN A 54 1.64 13.06 13.62
N THR A 55 1.42 12.15 14.56
CA THR A 55 2.40 11.71 15.57
C THR A 55 2.78 10.26 15.36
N SER A 56 3.85 9.79 16.03
CA SER A 56 4.28 8.39 15.95
C SER A 56 3.26 7.39 16.53
N GLU A 57 2.29 7.85 17.33
CA GLU A 57 1.19 7.01 17.80
C GLU A 57 0.22 6.65 16.69
N PHE A 58 -0.03 7.58 15.75
CA PHE A 58 -1.06 7.45 14.73
C PHE A 58 -0.52 7.34 13.30
N ASN A 59 0.78 7.48 13.11
CA ASN A 59 1.44 7.42 11.81
C ASN A 59 2.82 6.77 11.91
N ILE A 60 3.18 5.99 10.88
CA ILE A 60 4.48 5.33 10.76
C ILE A 60 5.51 6.37 10.29
N LYS A 61 6.45 6.76 11.16
CA LYS A 61 7.46 7.79 10.88
C LYS A 61 8.89 7.28 10.83
N ASP A 62 9.16 6.18 11.51
CA ASP A 62 10.49 5.59 11.70
C ASP A 62 10.91 4.65 10.56
N CYS A 63 10.04 4.47 9.55
CA CYS A 63 10.23 3.50 8.47
C CYS A 63 10.40 4.12 7.09
N GLY A 64 10.62 5.43 7.00
CA GLY A 64 10.76 6.13 5.73
C GLY A 64 9.45 6.33 4.96
N ALA A 65 9.56 7.02 3.82
CA ALA A 65 8.40 7.47 3.03
C ALA A 65 7.57 6.34 2.41
N TYR A 66 8.13 5.15 2.25
CA TYR A 66 7.49 4.03 1.56
C TYR A 66 6.78 3.04 2.50
N SER A 67 6.73 3.32 3.78
CA SER A 67 6.03 2.49 4.77
C SER A 67 4.50 2.57 4.68
N ASN A 68 3.96 3.48 3.88
CA ASN A 68 2.54 3.71 3.67
C ASN A 68 1.79 2.50 3.06
N HIS A 69 2.48 1.52 2.47
CA HIS A 69 1.87 0.27 1.99
C HIS A 69 1.51 -0.71 3.11
N TYR A 70 2.12 -0.59 4.29
CA TYR A 70 1.81 -1.49 5.41
C TYR A 70 0.33 -1.44 5.80
N CYS A 71 -0.24 -0.27 5.96
CA CYS A 71 -1.63 -0.10 6.39
C CYS A 71 -2.65 -0.55 5.33
N PRO A 72 -2.51 -0.24 4.03
CA PRO A 72 -3.31 -0.87 2.97
C PRO A 72 -3.25 -2.40 2.99
N GLY A 73 -2.08 -2.98 3.20
CA GLY A 73 -1.92 -4.42 3.33
C GLY A 73 -2.75 -5.02 4.48
N ILE A 74 -2.80 -4.36 5.65
CA ILE A 74 -3.68 -4.75 6.77
C ILE A 74 -5.15 -4.66 6.35
N VAL A 75 -5.56 -3.57 5.69
CA VAL A 75 -6.94 -3.42 5.18
C VAL A 75 -7.31 -4.56 4.24
N HIS A 76 -6.44 -4.92 3.31
CA HIS A 76 -6.68 -6.02 2.38
C HIS A 76 -6.78 -7.37 3.09
N MET A 77 -5.98 -7.64 4.13
CA MET A 77 -6.13 -8.84 4.97
C MET A 77 -7.50 -8.89 5.64
N MET A 78 -7.95 -7.80 6.25
CA MET A 78 -9.26 -7.71 6.91
C MET A 78 -10.42 -7.86 5.91
N GLN A 79 -10.28 -7.31 4.70
CA GLN A 79 -11.25 -7.50 3.62
C GLN A 79 -11.28 -8.96 3.12
N ALA A 80 -10.13 -9.64 3.10
CA ALA A 80 -10.06 -11.06 2.75
C ALA A 80 -10.84 -11.94 3.75
N GLU A 81 -10.76 -11.62 5.04
CA GLU A 81 -11.51 -12.34 6.10
C GLU A 81 -13.03 -12.18 5.95
N ARG A 82 -13.51 -11.08 5.39
CA ARG A 82 -14.93 -10.77 5.17
C ARG A 82 -15.43 -11.13 3.77
N ALA A 83 -14.57 -11.62 2.90
CA ALA A 83 -14.92 -11.92 1.52
C ALA A 83 -15.93 -13.07 1.44
N LYS A 84 -16.99 -12.87 0.64
CA LYS A 84 -18.08 -13.84 0.48
C LYS A 84 -17.75 -15.00 -0.46
N SER A 85 -16.68 -14.89 -1.25
CA SER A 85 -16.24 -15.94 -2.17
C SER A 85 -14.74 -16.21 -2.06
N THR A 86 -14.36 -17.44 -2.39
CA THR A 86 -12.96 -17.85 -2.43
C THR A 86 -12.13 -17.00 -3.41
N ALA A 87 -12.69 -16.65 -4.56
CA ALA A 87 -12.03 -15.83 -5.55
C ALA A 87 -11.76 -14.41 -5.01
N ALA A 88 -12.76 -13.76 -4.41
CA ALA A 88 -12.61 -12.46 -3.80
C ALA A 88 -11.60 -12.48 -2.62
N ARG A 89 -11.63 -13.56 -1.82
CA ARG A 89 -10.66 -13.74 -0.73
C ARG A 89 -9.23 -13.84 -1.24
N LEU A 90 -9.00 -14.67 -2.26
CA LEU A 90 -7.68 -14.82 -2.88
C LEU A 90 -7.17 -13.52 -3.49
N ASP A 91 -8.04 -12.75 -4.16
CA ASP A 91 -7.67 -11.46 -4.74
C ASP A 91 -7.21 -10.47 -3.66
N ARG A 92 -7.96 -10.35 -2.55
CA ARG A 92 -7.56 -9.51 -1.41
C ARG A 92 -6.27 -9.96 -0.76
N LEU A 93 -6.06 -11.26 -0.57
CA LEU A 93 -4.80 -11.80 -0.04
C LEU A 93 -3.61 -11.52 -0.98
N ARG A 94 -3.82 -11.54 -2.30
CA ARG A 94 -2.79 -11.18 -3.27
C ARG A 94 -2.39 -9.71 -3.15
N MET A 95 -3.36 -8.80 -3.02
CA MET A 95 -3.08 -7.38 -2.80
C MET A 95 -2.35 -7.15 -1.48
N ALA A 96 -2.80 -7.78 -0.40
CA ALA A 96 -2.13 -7.70 0.89
C ALA A 96 -0.67 -8.20 0.83
N LYS A 97 -0.42 -9.29 0.07
CA LYS A 97 0.92 -9.83 -0.14
C LYS A 97 1.85 -8.80 -0.80
N VAL A 98 1.38 -8.17 -1.88
CA VAL A 98 2.15 -7.14 -2.61
C VAL A 98 2.49 -5.98 -1.69
N ASP A 99 1.54 -5.50 -0.90
CA ASP A 99 1.76 -4.38 0.03
C ASP A 99 2.77 -4.73 1.14
N MET A 100 2.71 -5.96 1.70
CA MET A 100 3.68 -6.41 2.70
C MET A 100 5.08 -6.60 2.10
N GLU A 101 5.19 -7.18 0.89
CA GLU A 101 6.46 -7.33 0.18
C GLU A 101 7.08 -5.96 -0.14
N TYR A 102 6.27 -5.01 -0.60
CA TYR A 102 6.71 -3.64 -0.83
C TYR A 102 7.24 -2.99 0.45
N THR A 103 6.49 -3.10 1.55
CA THR A 103 6.92 -2.59 2.86
C THR A 103 8.25 -3.19 3.29
N LEU A 104 8.43 -4.50 3.18
CA LEU A 104 9.67 -5.20 3.55
C LEU A 104 10.85 -4.79 2.68
N HIS A 105 10.65 -4.64 1.38
CA HIS A 105 11.68 -4.21 0.44
C HIS A 105 12.21 -2.82 0.80
N TRP A 106 11.33 -1.84 0.96
CA TRP A 106 11.73 -0.46 1.22
C TRP A 106 12.21 -0.18 2.65
N THR A 107 11.92 -1.09 3.59
CA THR A 107 12.44 -1.02 4.96
C THR A 107 13.64 -1.93 5.20
N GLU A 108 14.21 -2.53 4.16
CA GLU A 108 15.32 -3.49 4.28
C GLU A 108 16.53 -2.91 5.01
N ASN A 109 16.86 -1.66 4.72
CA ASN A 109 17.99 -0.95 5.30
C ASN A 109 17.62 -0.08 6.52
N ILE A 110 16.43 -0.30 7.11
CA ILE A 110 15.95 0.44 8.30
C ILE A 110 15.64 -0.60 9.40
N PRO A 111 16.66 -1.10 10.10
CA PRO A 111 16.49 -2.20 11.07
C PRO A 111 15.61 -1.83 12.25
N GLU A 112 15.58 -0.55 12.65
CA GLU A 112 14.75 0.01 13.73
C GLU A 112 13.29 0.27 13.34
N CYS A 113 12.91 0.04 12.08
CA CYS A 113 11.55 0.24 11.60
C CYS A 113 10.53 -0.60 12.40
N SER A 114 9.64 0.07 13.12
CA SER A 114 8.70 -0.54 14.07
C SER A 114 7.73 -1.56 13.45
N ILE A 115 7.38 -1.38 12.18
CA ILE A 115 6.42 -2.25 11.48
C ILE A 115 7.07 -3.42 10.75
N ARG A 116 8.41 -3.45 10.62
CA ARG A 116 9.09 -4.45 9.79
C ARG A 116 8.81 -5.88 10.23
N GLN A 117 8.90 -6.15 11.53
CA GLN A 117 8.63 -7.49 12.07
C GLN A 117 7.15 -7.88 11.86
N SER A 118 6.23 -6.94 12.08
CA SER A 118 4.81 -7.18 11.84
C SER A 118 4.49 -7.42 10.37
N ALA A 119 5.12 -6.70 9.45
CA ALA A 119 4.97 -6.92 8.01
C ALA A 119 5.46 -8.33 7.60
N LYS A 120 6.58 -8.79 8.16
CA LYS A 120 7.10 -10.14 7.93
C LYS A 120 6.13 -11.22 8.43
N MET A 121 5.63 -11.07 9.64
CA MET A 121 4.65 -12.01 10.21
C MET A 121 3.35 -12.06 9.40
N ASN A 122 2.85 -10.90 8.98
CA ASN A 122 1.66 -10.81 8.15
C ASN A 122 1.87 -11.44 6.77
N LEU A 123 3.05 -11.26 6.15
CA LEU A 123 3.38 -11.90 4.87
C LEU A 123 3.35 -13.43 4.99
N GLU A 124 3.92 -14.01 6.04
CA GLU A 124 3.87 -15.46 6.27
C GLU A 124 2.43 -15.94 6.53
N ARG A 125 1.63 -15.20 7.31
CA ARG A 125 0.20 -15.49 7.50
C ARG A 125 -0.58 -15.49 6.20
N ILE A 126 -0.32 -14.51 5.32
CA ILE A 126 -0.96 -14.42 3.99
C ILE A 126 -0.61 -15.63 3.13
N LYS A 127 0.68 -16.01 3.06
CA LYS A 127 1.14 -17.18 2.31
C LYS A 127 0.43 -18.43 2.79
N PHE A 128 0.42 -18.67 4.09
CA PHE A 128 -0.27 -19.80 4.70
C PHE A 128 -1.76 -19.84 4.35
N GLN A 129 -2.47 -18.71 4.43
CA GLN A 129 -3.89 -18.64 4.07
C GLN A 129 -4.13 -18.97 2.58
N VAL A 130 -3.28 -18.46 1.69
CA VAL A 130 -3.37 -18.76 0.25
C VAL A 130 -3.18 -20.24 -0.02
N ASP A 131 -2.18 -20.88 0.61
CA ASP A 131 -1.89 -22.30 0.42
C ASP A 131 -3.03 -23.19 0.96
N MET A 132 -3.59 -22.84 2.11
CA MET A 132 -4.75 -23.53 2.67
C MET A 132 -5.99 -23.45 1.78
N ILE A 133 -6.22 -22.28 1.15
CA ILE A 133 -7.35 -22.12 0.21
C ILE A 133 -7.12 -23.01 -1.03
N LYS A 134 -5.93 -22.97 -1.63
CA LYS A 134 -5.58 -23.78 -2.80
C LYS A 134 -5.73 -25.27 -2.52
N TRP A 135 -5.21 -25.72 -1.38
CA TRP A 135 -5.35 -27.11 -0.94
C TRP A 135 -6.81 -27.55 -0.85
N ASN A 136 -7.68 -26.73 -0.25
CA ASN A 136 -9.09 -27.05 -0.11
C ASN A 136 -9.84 -27.07 -1.44
N VAL A 137 -9.42 -26.26 -2.42
CA VAL A 137 -10.01 -26.27 -3.78
C VAL A 137 -9.60 -27.51 -4.57
N GLN A 138 -8.35 -28.01 -4.41
CA GLN A 138 -7.88 -29.19 -5.12
C GLN A 138 -8.49 -30.50 -4.62
N LYS A 139 -9.05 -30.52 -3.42
CA LYS A 139 -9.69 -31.71 -2.83
C LYS A 139 -11.18 -31.87 -3.17
N ARG A 140 -11.78 -30.91 -3.87
CA ARG A 140 -13.20 -30.97 -4.30
C ARG A 140 -13.33 -31.43 -5.73
#